data_637db820e5e5e0faa682c7d4443d106b
#
_entry.id   637db820e5e5e0faa682c7d4443d106b
#
_cell.length_a   1.000
_cell.length_b   1.000
_cell.length_c   1.000
_cell.angle_alpha   90.00
_cell.angle_beta   90.00
_cell.angle_gamma   90.00
#
_symmetry.space_group_name_H-M   'P 1'
#
loop_
_entity.id
_entity.type
_entity.pdbx_description
1 polymer ?
#
loop_
_entity_poly.entity_id
_entity_poly.type
_entity_poly.pdbx_seq_one_letter_code
_entity_poly.pdbx_strand_id
1 'polypeptide(L)'
;MRVSFRRLTTAGLLATGLAAALAPAFAAPALAEPGSGGAAGSAYGLTLSGPLDIAPVPAVSSGGEQVEKSLLREKGTKFVRAEALDVRASASRARSKVARLSVPSADLLASAVAAKCDGGRGSAHLTDARIAGRRLDATPPPNTRIPVKVEGVGDATLTLNKQRRMPDGRMNVTAMELAMPLTEATTLRVASATCGRAAPDVRQQQPEAPAPTPVRRDLPVTG
;
A
#
# COMPACT_ATOMS: atom_id res chain seq x y z
N MET A 1 -35.64 18.30 33.36
CA MET A 1 -36.62 17.36 32.81
C MET A 1 -36.02 15.95 32.84
N ARG A 2 -36.58 15.08 33.71
CA ARG A 2 -36.12 13.70 33.84
C ARG A 2 -37.05 12.83 32.99
N VAL A 3 -36.51 12.06 32.08
CA VAL A 3 -37.26 11.06 31.30
C VAL A 3 -36.90 9.68 31.78
N SER A 4 -37.92 9.03 32.41
CA SER A 4 -37.82 7.67 32.91
C SER A 4 -38.12 6.68 31.80
N PHE A 5 -37.21 5.76 31.52
CA PHE A 5 -37.45 4.62 30.66
C PHE A 5 -38.02 3.44 31.48
N ARG A 6 -39.25 3.09 31.18
CA ARG A 6 -39.93 1.87 31.70
C ARG A 6 -39.40 0.65 30.97
N ARG A 7 -38.99 -0.34 31.77
CA ARG A 7 -38.74 -1.71 31.31
C ARG A 7 -40.06 -2.43 31.10
N LEU A 8 -40.27 -3.02 29.93
CA LEU A 8 -41.30 -4.01 29.66
C LEU A 8 -40.64 -5.38 29.55
N THR A 9 -40.89 -6.21 30.54
CA THR A 9 -40.65 -7.64 30.54
C THR A 9 -41.87 -8.32 29.93
N THR A 10 -41.70 -9.13 28.89
CA THR A 10 -42.70 -10.07 28.41
C THR A 10 -42.08 -11.47 28.36
N ALA A 11 -42.57 -12.32 29.24
CA ALA A 11 -42.41 -13.76 29.21
C ALA A 11 -43.50 -14.39 28.31
N GLY A 12 -43.18 -15.44 27.60
CA GLY A 12 -44.20 -16.15 26.80
C GLY A 12 -43.65 -17.28 25.94
N LEU A 13 -43.68 -18.48 26.51
CA LEU A 13 -44.24 -19.75 26.03
C LEU A 13 -43.51 -20.52 24.91
N LEU A 14 -43.13 -21.72 25.33
CA LEU A 14 -42.75 -22.92 24.59
C LEU A 14 -43.78 -23.36 23.56
N ALA A 15 -43.32 -23.66 22.34
CA ALA A 15 -44.02 -24.57 21.43
C ALA A 15 -42.98 -25.39 20.67
N THR A 16 -42.96 -26.68 20.99
CA THR A 16 -42.24 -27.75 20.27
C THR A 16 -42.93 -28.00 18.92
N GLY A 17 -42.16 -27.86 17.81
CA GLY A 17 -42.58 -28.21 16.47
C GLY A 17 -41.40 -28.79 15.70
N LEU A 18 -41.34 -30.13 15.60
CA LEU A 18 -40.48 -30.84 14.68
C LEU A 18 -40.95 -30.57 13.25
N ALA A 19 -40.22 -29.79 12.46
CA ALA A 19 -40.38 -29.73 11.03
C ALA A 19 -38.99 -29.90 10.41
N ALA A 20 -38.78 -31.09 9.80
CA ALA A 20 -37.61 -31.36 8.96
C ALA A 20 -37.72 -30.53 7.69
N ALA A 21 -37.05 -29.41 7.62
CA ALA A 21 -36.88 -28.62 6.41
C ALA A 21 -35.49 -28.91 5.81
N LEU A 22 -35.53 -29.54 4.63
CA LEU A 22 -34.37 -29.62 3.70
C LEU A 22 -33.96 -28.18 3.36
N ALA A 23 -32.89 -27.68 4.01
CA ALA A 23 -32.27 -26.43 3.66
C ALA A 23 -31.37 -26.67 2.44
N PRO A 24 -31.50 -25.88 1.34
CA PRO A 24 -30.50 -25.89 0.30
C PRO A 24 -29.19 -25.34 0.88
N ALA A 25 -28.12 -26.10 0.76
CA ALA A 25 -26.77 -25.66 1.09
C ALA A 25 -26.39 -24.51 0.16
N PHE A 26 -26.59 -23.28 0.61
CA PHE A 26 -25.92 -22.12 0.02
C PHE A 26 -24.44 -22.30 0.31
N ALA A 27 -23.69 -22.67 -0.72
CA ALA A 27 -22.22 -22.59 -0.68
C ALA A 27 -21.87 -21.12 -0.41
N ALA A 28 -21.53 -20.80 0.83
CA ALA A 28 -20.93 -19.52 1.17
C ALA A 28 -19.66 -19.39 0.31
N PRO A 29 -19.44 -18.25 -0.36
CA PRO A 29 -18.15 -18.03 -1.02
C PRO A 29 -17.09 -18.19 0.06
N ALA A 30 -16.17 -19.12 -0.15
CA ALA A 30 -15.00 -19.30 0.69
C ALA A 30 -14.28 -17.94 0.67
N LEU A 31 -14.39 -17.20 1.77
CA LEU A 31 -13.48 -16.09 2.03
C LEU A 31 -12.12 -16.73 2.06
N ALA A 32 -11.33 -16.48 1.01
CA ALA A 32 -9.94 -16.91 0.98
C ALA A 32 -9.30 -16.37 2.25
N GLU A 33 -8.99 -17.26 3.18
CA GLU A 33 -8.20 -16.93 4.35
C GLU A 33 -6.93 -16.25 3.86
N PRO A 34 -6.53 -15.10 4.44
CA PRO A 34 -5.27 -14.48 4.07
C PRO A 34 -4.18 -15.50 4.40
N GLY A 35 -3.63 -16.11 3.36
CA GLY A 35 -2.59 -17.12 3.45
C GLY A 35 -1.48 -16.68 4.38
N SER A 36 -1.09 -17.57 5.26
CA SER A 36 -0.09 -17.49 6.30
C SER A 36 1.09 -16.57 5.97
N GLY A 37 1.17 -15.42 6.64
CA GLY A 37 2.40 -14.93 7.25
C GLY A 37 3.48 -14.28 6.38
N GLY A 38 3.33 -14.06 5.11
CA GLY A 38 4.23 -13.18 4.35
C GLY A 38 3.73 -11.73 4.42
N ALA A 39 4.54 -10.81 4.96
CA ALA A 39 4.16 -9.40 5.03
C ALA A 39 3.88 -8.87 3.61
N ALA A 40 2.60 -8.67 3.29
CA ALA A 40 2.16 -8.22 1.97
C ALA A 40 2.77 -6.86 1.61
N GLY A 41 3.28 -6.74 0.39
CA GLY A 41 3.61 -5.44 -0.19
C GLY A 41 2.34 -4.72 -0.60
N SER A 42 2.37 -3.40 -0.62
CA SER A 42 1.24 -2.58 -1.06
C SER A 42 1.70 -1.31 -1.76
N ALA A 43 0.87 -0.79 -2.65
CA ALA A 43 1.12 0.48 -3.31
C ALA A 43 -0.20 1.23 -3.53
N TYR A 44 -0.14 2.55 -3.47
CA TYR A 44 -1.25 3.40 -3.90
C TYR A 44 -0.75 4.67 -4.57
N GLY A 45 -1.58 5.22 -5.47
CA GLY A 45 -1.24 6.42 -6.23
C GLY A 45 -1.42 7.70 -5.42
N LEU A 46 -2.60 7.89 -4.85
CA LEU A 46 -2.97 9.12 -4.14
C LEU A 46 -3.91 8.81 -3.00
N THR A 47 -3.79 9.56 -1.91
CA THR A 47 -4.75 9.60 -0.80
C THR A 47 -4.77 10.99 -0.17
N LEU A 48 -5.91 11.40 0.32
CA LEU A 48 -6.09 12.61 1.10
C LEU A 48 -6.81 12.20 2.39
N SER A 49 -6.26 12.54 3.53
CA SER A 49 -6.88 12.35 4.84
C SER A 49 -7.19 13.68 5.48
N GLY A 50 -8.32 13.78 6.16
CA GLY A 50 -8.82 15.01 6.79
C GLY A 50 -10.31 15.19 6.52
N PRO A 51 -10.85 16.42 6.58
CA PRO A 51 -12.27 16.69 6.35
C PRO A 51 -12.77 16.28 4.96
N LEU A 52 -11.88 16.29 3.97
CA LEU A 52 -12.10 15.80 2.61
C LEU A 52 -11.31 14.51 2.46
N ASP A 53 -11.88 13.38 2.88
CA ASP A 53 -11.20 12.10 2.82
C ASP A 53 -11.29 11.47 1.42
N ILE A 54 -10.12 11.15 0.84
CA ILE A 54 -10.01 10.38 -0.39
C ILE A 54 -9.27 9.09 -0.04
N ALA A 55 -10.00 7.97 -0.11
CA ALA A 55 -9.39 6.64 0.04
C ALA A 55 -8.22 6.45 -0.94
N PRO A 56 -7.25 5.58 -0.63
CA PRO A 56 -6.12 5.30 -1.52
C PRO A 56 -6.55 4.85 -2.91
N VAL A 57 -6.20 5.61 -3.97
CA VAL A 57 -6.58 5.34 -5.36
C VAL A 57 -5.41 5.53 -6.34
N PRO A 58 -5.26 4.63 -7.32
CA PRO A 58 -5.61 3.22 -7.22
C PRO A 58 -4.81 2.55 -6.12
N ALA A 59 -5.27 1.45 -5.55
CA ALA A 59 -4.55 0.73 -4.51
C ALA A 59 -4.46 -0.76 -4.83
N VAL A 60 -3.31 -1.37 -4.50
CA VAL A 60 -3.06 -2.81 -4.61
C VAL A 60 -2.30 -3.31 -3.38
N SER A 61 -2.51 -4.59 -3.05
CA SER A 61 -1.77 -5.30 -2.02
C SER A 61 -1.58 -6.75 -2.44
N SER A 62 -0.39 -7.31 -2.20
CA SER A 62 -0.09 -8.70 -2.49
C SER A 62 0.98 -9.27 -1.57
N GLY A 63 0.72 -10.45 -1.03
CA GLY A 63 1.70 -11.25 -0.26
C GLY A 63 2.48 -12.26 -1.12
N GLY A 64 2.18 -12.37 -2.40
CA GLY A 64 2.78 -13.33 -3.32
C GLY A 64 3.14 -12.70 -4.66
N GLU A 65 2.47 -13.14 -5.71
CA GLU A 65 2.67 -12.68 -7.09
C GLU A 65 2.40 -11.17 -7.25
N GLN A 66 2.97 -10.60 -8.29
CA GLN A 66 2.79 -9.19 -8.58
C GLN A 66 1.36 -8.88 -9.03
N VAL A 67 0.73 -7.94 -8.36
CA VAL A 67 -0.55 -7.34 -8.74
C VAL A 67 -0.33 -5.93 -9.24
N GLU A 68 -1.10 -5.54 -10.23
CA GLU A 68 -1.03 -4.23 -10.86
C GLU A 68 -2.41 -3.62 -11.02
N LYS A 69 -2.50 -2.30 -10.87
CA LYS A 69 -3.69 -1.50 -11.15
C LYS A 69 -3.30 -0.14 -11.71
N SER A 70 -4.07 0.34 -12.66
CA SER A 70 -3.88 1.68 -13.21
C SER A 70 -5.19 2.46 -13.26
N LEU A 71 -5.08 3.78 -13.18
CA LEU A 71 -6.18 4.72 -13.29
C LEU A 71 -5.73 5.87 -14.18
N LEU A 72 -6.52 6.20 -15.21
CA LEU A 72 -6.13 7.24 -16.17
C LEU A 72 -6.29 8.66 -15.65
N ARG A 73 -7.26 8.90 -14.78
CA ARG A 73 -7.51 10.23 -14.22
C ARG A 73 -8.20 10.14 -12.87
N GLU A 74 -7.67 10.87 -11.91
CA GLU A 74 -8.34 11.15 -10.64
C GLU A 74 -8.98 12.54 -10.70
N LYS A 75 -10.30 12.60 -10.64
CA LYS A 75 -11.08 13.85 -10.66
C LYS A 75 -11.53 14.27 -9.24
N GLY A 76 -10.94 13.67 -8.22
CA GLY A 76 -11.49 13.60 -6.88
C GLY A 76 -11.78 14.94 -6.18
N THR A 77 -11.03 16.02 -6.47
CA THR A 77 -11.27 17.31 -5.82
C THR A 77 -10.71 18.49 -6.62
N LYS A 78 -11.16 19.71 -6.26
CA LYS A 78 -10.51 20.95 -6.74
C LYS A 78 -9.10 21.14 -6.18
N PHE A 79 -8.74 20.38 -5.12
CA PHE A 79 -7.45 20.49 -4.42
C PHE A 79 -6.31 19.79 -5.16
N VAL A 80 -6.56 18.62 -5.76
CA VAL A 80 -5.53 17.83 -6.42
C VAL A 80 -6.03 17.28 -7.74
N ARG A 81 -5.18 17.36 -8.75
CA ARG A 81 -5.39 16.74 -10.07
C ARG A 81 -4.22 15.81 -10.33
N ALA A 82 -4.52 14.60 -10.77
CA ALA A 82 -3.51 13.62 -11.15
C ALA A 82 -4.03 12.80 -12.33
N GLU A 83 -3.12 12.45 -13.24
CA GLU A 83 -3.43 11.63 -14.41
C GLU A 83 -2.44 10.47 -14.49
N ALA A 84 -2.87 9.36 -15.12
CA ALA A 84 -2.05 8.16 -15.30
C ALA A 84 -1.36 7.70 -13.99
N LEU A 85 -2.18 7.18 -13.08
CA LEU A 85 -1.73 6.55 -11.85
C LEU A 85 -1.53 5.06 -12.10
N ASP A 86 -0.33 4.56 -11.85
CA ASP A 86 0.05 3.15 -12.00
C ASP A 86 0.63 2.64 -10.68
N VAL A 87 0.13 1.50 -10.19
CA VAL A 87 0.58 0.89 -8.94
C VAL A 87 0.78 -0.61 -9.11
N ARG A 88 1.87 -1.12 -8.54
CA ARG A 88 2.25 -2.54 -8.55
C ARG A 88 2.74 -2.95 -7.18
N ALA A 89 2.39 -4.15 -6.76
CA ALA A 89 2.87 -4.70 -5.50
C ALA A 89 3.05 -6.23 -5.58
N SER A 90 4.06 -6.69 -4.88
CA SER A 90 4.32 -8.08 -4.49
C SER A 90 4.90 -8.07 -3.08
N ALA A 91 5.13 -9.21 -2.46
CA ALA A 91 5.62 -9.28 -1.07
C ALA A 91 6.88 -8.42 -0.81
N SER A 92 7.88 -8.50 -1.69
CA SER A 92 9.18 -7.83 -1.53
C SER A 92 9.36 -6.59 -2.40
N ARG A 93 8.45 -6.29 -3.32
CA ARG A 93 8.55 -5.17 -4.25
C ARG A 93 7.24 -4.42 -4.35
N ALA A 94 7.31 -3.10 -4.36
CA ALA A 94 6.16 -2.25 -4.61
C ALA A 94 6.60 -0.99 -5.38
N ARG A 95 5.74 -0.51 -6.24
CA ARG A 95 5.95 0.72 -7.01
C ARG A 95 4.65 1.46 -7.18
N SER A 96 4.72 2.76 -7.05
CA SER A 96 3.64 3.68 -7.40
C SER A 96 4.19 4.79 -8.29
N LYS A 97 3.45 5.14 -9.34
CA LYS A 97 3.77 6.26 -10.24
C LYS A 97 2.51 7.06 -10.49
N VAL A 98 2.63 8.37 -10.36
CA VAL A 98 1.58 9.35 -10.65
C VAL A 98 2.15 10.33 -11.67
N ALA A 99 1.46 10.51 -12.80
CA ALA A 99 1.82 11.50 -13.80
C ALA A 99 0.92 12.72 -13.70
N ARG A 100 1.45 13.86 -14.17
CA ARG A 100 0.74 15.16 -14.25
C ARG A 100 0.04 15.53 -12.94
N LEU A 101 0.80 15.55 -11.86
CA LEU A 101 0.32 16.02 -10.56
C LEU A 101 0.23 17.54 -10.55
N SER A 102 -0.90 18.05 -10.07
CA SER A 102 -1.10 19.48 -9.81
C SER A 102 -1.88 19.69 -8.51
N VAL A 103 -1.33 20.48 -7.61
CA VAL A 103 -2.00 20.95 -6.38
C VAL A 103 -2.00 22.49 -6.42
N PRO A 104 -3.05 23.10 -7.01
CA PRO A 104 -3.06 24.55 -7.29
C PRO A 104 -2.89 25.42 -6.04
N SER A 105 -3.51 25.07 -4.93
CA SER A 105 -3.42 25.82 -3.65
C SER A 105 -2.01 25.86 -3.05
N ALA A 106 -1.13 24.94 -3.43
CA ALA A 106 0.27 24.87 -2.99
C ALA A 106 1.24 25.31 -4.10
N ASP A 107 0.76 25.72 -5.28
CA ASP A 107 1.56 25.92 -6.49
C ASP A 107 2.54 24.76 -6.71
N LEU A 108 2.05 23.51 -6.51
CA LEU A 108 2.82 22.29 -6.67
C LEU A 108 2.47 21.64 -8.00
N LEU A 109 3.47 21.46 -8.83
CA LEU A 109 3.37 20.80 -10.14
C LEU A 109 4.46 19.74 -10.26
N ALA A 110 4.14 18.61 -10.90
CA ALA A 110 5.12 17.61 -11.28
C ALA A 110 4.67 16.84 -12.53
N SER A 111 5.58 16.63 -13.47
CA SER A 111 5.33 15.77 -14.65
C SER A 111 5.19 14.32 -14.25
N ALA A 112 5.98 13.83 -13.30
CA ALA A 112 5.79 12.53 -12.68
C ALA A 112 6.35 12.48 -11.25
N VAL A 113 5.70 11.66 -10.42
CA VAL A 113 6.09 11.36 -9.05
C VAL A 113 6.08 9.84 -8.89
N ALA A 114 7.17 9.26 -8.46
CA ALA A 114 7.29 7.83 -8.28
C ALA A 114 7.89 7.46 -6.93
N ALA A 115 7.30 6.44 -6.28
CA ALA A 115 7.88 5.75 -5.14
C ALA A 115 8.19 4.31 -5.52
N LYS A 116 9.33 3.82 -5.07
CA LYS A 116 9.76 2.43 -5.24
C LYS A 116 10.20 1.87 -3.89
N CYS A 117 9.76 0.67 -3.59
CA CYS A 117 10.24 -0.14 -2.49
C CYS A 117 10.70 -1.48 -3.03
N ASP A 118 11.92 -1.93 -2.68
CA ASP A 118 12.53 -3.17 -3.17
C ASP A 118 13.39 -3.79 -2.07
N GLY A 119 13.04 -4.99 -1.62
CA GLY A 119 13.78 -5.71 -0.58
C GLY A 119 13.93 -4.95 0.73
N GLY A 120 12.97 -4.11 1.10
CA GLY A 120 13.01 -3.28 2.30
C GLY A 120 13.86 -2.01 2.16
N ARG A 121 14.21 -1.60 0.92
CA ARG A 121 14.84 -0.31 0.60
C ARG A 121 13.87 0.57 -0.16
N GLY A 122 13.83 1.84 0.19
CA GLY A 122 12.94 2.82 -0.39
C GLY A 122 13.66 3.89 -1.22
N SER A 123 13.00 4.37 -2.27
CA SER A 123 13.43 5.54 -3.03
C SER A 123 12.23 6.28 -3.62
N ALA A 124 12.41 7.58 -3.84
CA ALA A 124 11.47 8.42 -4.58
C ALA A 124 12.18 9.06 -5.77
N HIS A 125 11.42 9.28 -6.83
CA HIS A 125 11.89 10.00 -8.02
C HIS A 125 10.82 10.99 -8.48
N LEU A 126 11.25 12.22 -8.75
CA LEU A 126 10.41 13.34 -9.17
C LEU A 126 10.88 13.83 -10.54
N THR A 127 9.95 14.03 -11.45
CA THR A 127 10.24 14.57 -12.78
C THR A 127 9.60 15.95 -12.90
N ASP A 128 10.40 16.96 -13.22
CA ASP A 128 9.97 18.36 -13.40
C ASP A 128 9.08 18.87 -12.25
N ALA A 129 9.42 18.47 -11.04
CA ALA A 129 8.66 18.88 -9.86
C ALA A 129 9.04 20.29 -9.42
N ARG A 130 8.03 21.10 -9.14
CA ARG A 130 8.18 22.48 -8.65
C ARG A 130 7.14 22.78 -7.59
N ILE A 131 7.51 23.62 -6.64
CA ILE A 131 6.61 24.18 -5.63
C ILE A 131 6.91 25.66 -5.43
N ALA A 132 5.89 26.51 -5.47
CA ALA A 132 6.04 27.98 -5.40
C ALA A 132 7.16 28.47 -6.34
N GLY A 133 7.17 28.01 -7.59
CA GLY A 133 8.16 28.34 -8.61
C GLY A 133 9.53 27.70 -8.43
N ARG A 134 9.86 27.10 -7.26
CA ARG A 134 11.15 26.47 -6.98
C ARG A 134 11.18 25.03 -7.53
N ARG A 135 12.24 24.68 -8.24
CA ARG A 135 12.47 23.30 -8.68
C ARG A 135 12.87 22.42 -7.49
N LEU A 136 12.29 21.22 -7.45
CA LEU A 136 12.62 20.19 -6.48
C LEU A 136 13.64 19.21 -7.04
N ASP A 137 14.45 18.61 -6.16
CA ASP A 137 15.41 17.58 -6.55
C ASP A 137 14.69 16.37 -7.15
N ALA A 138 15.23 15.83 -8.24
CA ALA A 138 14.69 14.67 -8.91
C ALA A 138 14.77 13.39 -8.03
N THR A 139 15.81 13.29 -7.20
CA THR A 139 16.04 12.18 -6.26
C THR A 139 16.33 12.72 -4.87
N PRO A 140 15.31 13.25 -4.17
CA PRO A 140 15.52 13.89 -2.88
C PRO A 140 16.01 12.88 -1.83
N PRO A 141 16.91 13.29 -0.93
CA PRO A 141 17.28 12.49 0.23
C PRO A 141 16.06 12.02 1.04
N PRO A 142 16.16 10.91 1.79
CA PRO A 142 15.07 10.45 2.65
C PRO A 142 14.62 11.53 3.63
N ASN A 143 13.29 11.67 3.76
CA ASN A 143 12.64 12.56 4.72
C ASN A 143 13.00 14.06 4.58
N THR A 144 13.30 14.51 3.36
CA THR A 144 13.54 15.94 3.07
C THR A 144 12.28 16.76 3.32
N ARG A 145 12.36 17.74 4.23
CA ARG A 145 11.24 18.63 4.59
C ARG A 145 11.43 20.02 4.02
N ILE A 146 10.37 20.54 3.44
CA ILE A 146 10.33 21.89 2.83
C ILE A 146 9.13 22.63 3.41
N PRO A 147 9.33 23.76 4.12
CA PRO A 147 8.21 24.59 4.53
C PRO A 147 7.61 25.27 3.28
N VAL A 148 6.30 25.27 3.19
CA VAL A 148 5.55 25.82 2.06
C VAL A 148 4.34 26.60 2.56
N LYS A 149 3.88 27.56 1.77
CA LYS A 149 2.61 28.24 2.02
C LYS A 149 1.55 27.67 1.07
N VAL A 150 0.39 27.37 1.63
CA VAL A 150 -0.75 26.86 0.89
C VAL A 150 -1.85 27.92 0.95
N GLU A 151 -2.34 28.33 -0.21
CA GLU A 151 -3.38 29.34 -0.31
C GLU A 151 -4.66 28.89 0.41
N GLY A 152 -5.19 29.74 1.26
CA GLY A 152 -6.38 29.48 2.08
C GLY A 152 -6.14 28.56 3.30
N VAL A 153 -4.89 28.09 3.52
CA VAL A 153 -4.51 27.18 4.61
C VAL A 153 -3.44 27.78 5.52
N GLY A 154 -2.46 28.47 4.93
CA GLY A 154 -1.29 29.01 5.64
C GLY A 154 -0.06 28.14 5.53
N ASP A 155 0.71 28.05 6.63
CA ASP A 155 1.96 27.30 6.65
C ASP A 155 1.70 25.80 6.63
N ALA A 156 2.39 25.09 5.73
CA ALA A 156 2.31 23.64 5.55
C ALA A 156 3.72 23.07 5.42
N THR A 157 3.84 21.77 5.50
CA THR A 157 5.12 21.06 5.31
C THR A 157 5.01 20.05 4.18
N LEU A 158 5.84 20.21 3.15
CA LEU A 158 6.05 19.18 2.13
C LEU A 158 7.21 18.30 2.55
N THR A 159 6.96 17.01 2.71
CA THR A 159 7.99 16.00 2.94
C THR A 159 8.20 15.20 1.66
N LEU A 160 9.42 15.20 1.14
CA LEU A 160 9.83 14.40 -0.02
C LEU A 160 10.50 13.12 0.44
N ASN A 161 10.30 12.05 -0.33
CA ASN A 161 10.91 10.74 -0.07
C ASN A 161 10.74 10.31 1.39
N LYS A 162 9.50 10.43 1.91
CA LYS A 162 9.21 10.04 3.29
C LYS A 162 9.35 8.54 3.44
N GLN A 163 10.32 8.12 4.22
CA GLN A 163 10.62 6.72 4.51
C GLN A 163 10.34 6.41 5.97
N ARG A 164 9.62 5.31 6.20
CA ARG A 164 9.31 4.83 7.54
C ARG A 164 9.39 3.31 7.58
N ARG A 165 10.15 2.78 8.53
CA ARG A 165 10.10 1.36 8.87
C ARG A 165 8.88 1.12 9.76
N MET A 166 8.06 0.18 9.35
CA MET A 166 6.85 -0.20 10.08
C MET A 166 7.19 -1.17 11.23
N PRO A 167 6.32 -1.33 12.25
CA PRO A 167 6.56 -2.25 13.36
C PRO A 167 6.79 -3.71 12.93
N ASP A 168 6.18 -4.12 11.82
CA ASP A 168 6.34 -5.44 11.22
C ASP A 168 7.62 -5.59 10.36
N GLY A 169 8.50 -4.60 10.39
CA GLY A 169 9.78 -4.58 9.67
C GLY A 169 9.70 -4.18 8.21
N ARG A 170 8.50 -3.98 7.65
CA ARG A 170 8.34 -3.47 6.28
C ARG A 170 8.83 -2.04 6.15
N MET A 171 9.23 -1.68 4.93
CA MET A 171 9.58 -0.33 4.56
C MET A 171 8.39 0.32 3.83
N ASN A 172 7.95 1.47 4.30
CA ASN A 172 7.01 2.32 3.58
C ASN A 172 7.75 3.54 3.03
N VAL A 173 7.50 3.86 1.77
CA VAL A 173 8.05 5.03 1.07
C VAL A 173 6.89 5.80 0.47
N THR A 174 6.80 7.08 0.76
CA THR A 174 5.88 8.02 0.11
C THR A 174 6.71 9.09 -0.59
N ALA A 175 6.53 9.24 -1.90
CA ALA A 175 7.34 10.16 -2.67
C ALA A 175 7.11 11.63 -2.30
N MET A 176 5.84 12.01 -2.09
CA MET A 176 5.47 13.33 -1.60
C MET A 176 4.38 13.22 -0.53
N GLU A 177 4.54 13.93 0.57
CA GLU A 177 3.53 14.12 1.60
C GLU A 177 3.41 15.60 1.93
N LEU A 178 2.24 16.18 1.70
CA LEU A 178 1.92 17.55 2.07
C LEU A 178 1.02 17.53 3.31
N ALA A 179 1.56 17.96 4.44
CA ALA A 179 0.84 18.08 5.70
C ALA A 179 0.40 19.53 5.92
N MET A 180 -0.89 19.72 6.08
CA MET A 180 -1.53 21.01 6.27
C MET A 180 -2.17 21.04 7.67
N PRO A 181 -1.73 21.92 8.58
CA PRO A 181 -2.30 22.06 9.90
C PRO A 181 -3.61 22.89 9.84
N LEU A 182 -4.67 22.28 9.34
CA LEU A 182 -6.02 22.80 9.45
C LEU A 182 -6.60 22.44 10.82
N THR A 183 -7.80 22.93 11.13
CA THR A 183 -8.56 22.53 12.34
C THR A 183 -8.63 21.01 12.53
N GLU A 184 -8.69 20.27 11.43
CA GLU A 184 -8.39 18.83 11.38
C GLU A 184 -7.19 18.61 10.47
N ALA A 185 -6.17 17.89 10.99
CA ALA A 185 -4.93 17.64 10.26
C ALA A 185 -5.20 16.99 8.90
N THR A 186 -4.97 17.76 7.85
CA THR A 186 -5.16 17.29 6.47
C THR A 186 -3.82 16.88 5.88
N THR A 187 -3.76 15.70 5.31
CA THR A 187 -2.53 15.17 4.72
C THR A 187 -2.79 14.60 3.34
N LEU A 188 -2.16 15.19 2.32
CA LEU A 188 -2.11 14.63 0.97
C LEU A 188 -0.86 13.77 0.82
N ARG A 189 -1.03 12.51 0.40
CA ARG A 189 0.08 11.61 0.05
C ARG A 189 -0.02 11.23 -1.40
N VAL A 190 1.12 11.31 -2.09
CA VAL A 190 1.24 11.02 -3.52
C VAL A 190 2.34 9.99 -3.73
N ALA A 191 2.01 8.95 -4.47
CA ALA A 191 2.85 7.80 -4.77
C ALA A 191 3.44 7.17 -3.51
N SER A 192 2.82 6.11 -3.02
CA SER A 192 3.30 5.35 -1.87
C SER A 192 3.50 3.88 -2.21
N ALA A 193 4.57 3.30 -1.68
CA ALA A 193 4.96 1.92 -1.88
C ALA A 193 5.43 1.32 -0.55
N THR A 194 4.93 0.14 -0.20
CA THR A 194 5.33 -0.61 0.99
C THR A 194 5.79 -1.99 0.57
N CYS A 195 6.93 -2.45 1.04
CA CYS A 195 7.41 -3.79 0.79
C CYS A 195 8.10 -4.40 2.01
N GLY A 196 8.09 -5.73 2.10
CA GLY A 196 8.88 -6.49 3.04
C GLY A 196 10.34 -6.62 2.61
N ARG A 197 11.15 -7.28 3.43
CA ARG A 197 12.46 -7.78 3.00
C ARG A 197 12.25 -8.90 1.98
N ALA A 198 13.15 -9.02 1.01
CA ALA A 198 13.20 -10.23 0.21
C ALA A 198 13.39 -11.43 1.16
N ALA A 199 12.60 -12.47 0.97
CA ALA A 199 12.88 -13.73 1.66
C ALA A 199 14.32 -14.15 1.31
N PRO A 200 15.09 -14.66 2.27
CA PRO A 200 16.40 -15.25 1.96
C PRO A 200 16.18 -16.33 0.89
N ASP A 201 17.05 -16.33 -0.11
CA ASP A 201 16.93 -17.25 -1.25
C ASP A 201 17.17 -18.68 -0.74
N VAL A 202 16.12 -19.41 -0.46
CA VAL A 202 16.17 -20.78 0.10
C VAL A 202 16.92 -21.73 -0.85
N ARG A 203 17.08 -21.34 -2.12
CA ARG A 203 17.86 -22.10 -3.10
C ARG A 203 19.34 -22.17 -2.79
N GLN A 204 19.89 -21.25 -1.99
CA GLN A 204 21.30 -21.27 -1.58
C GLN A 204 21.56 -22.16 -0.36
N GLN A 205 20.53 -22.70 0.27
CA GLN A 205 20.65 -23.60 1.43
C GLN A 205 20.25 -25.06 1.09
N GLN A 206 20.04 -25.38 -0.18
CA GLN A 206 19.87 -26.78 -0.53
C GLN A 206 21.24 -27.46 -0.33
N PRO A 207 21.36 -28.39 0.61
CA PRO A 207 22.61 -29.14 0.76
C PRO A 207 22.97 -29.72 -0.60
N GLU A 208 24.19 -29.48 -1.03
CA GLU A 208 24.74 -30.11 -2.24
C GLU A 208 24.49 -31.64 -2.13
N ALA A 209 23.76 -32.16 -3.09
CA ALA A 209 23.45 -33.60 -3.08
C ALA A 209 24.78 -34.37 -2.98
N PRO A 210 24.88 -35.38 -2.08
CA PRO A 210 26.11 -36.18 -1.98
C PRO A 210 26.53 -36.68 -3.34
N ALA A 211 27.81 -36.50 -3.67
CA ALA A 211 28.36 -36.99 -4.92
C ALA A 211 28.09 -38.51 -5.04
N PRO A 212 27.63 -39.01 -6.19
CA PRO A 212 27.35 -40.43 -6.36
C PRO A 212 28.63 -41.24 -6.14
N THR A 213 28.57 -42.17 -5.20
CA THR A 213 29.69 -43.09 -4.91
C THR A 213 29.81 -44.06 -6.08
N PRO A 214 30.99 -44.13 -6.76
CA PRO A 214 31.16 -45.09 -7.85
C PRO A 214 31.09 -46.53 -7.32
N VAL A 215 30.11 -47.27 -7.78
CA VAL A 215 29.97 -48.72 -7.50
C VAL A 215 30.93 -49.47 -8.45
N ARG A 216 32.03 -49.97 -7.93
CA ARG A 216 32.88 -50.93 -8.69
C ARG A 216 32.10 -52.20 -8.89
N ARG A 217 31.66 -52.45 -10.09
CA ARG A 217 31.17 -53.77 -10.52
C ARG A 217 32.33 -54.45 -11.24
N ASP A 218 32.87 -55.48 -10.60
CA ASP A 218 33.74 -56.42 -11.30
C ASP A 218 32.87 -57.20 -12.28
N LEU A 219 33.09 -56.98 -13.56
CA LEU A 219 32.46 -57.79 -14.61
C LEU A 219 33.26 -59.08 -14.69
N PRO A 220 32.61 -60.28 -14.56
CA PRO A 220 33.29 -61.53 -14.81
C PRO A 220 33.65 -61.59 -16.30
N VAL A 221 34.96 -61.68 -16.58
CA VAL A 221 35.48 -61.88 -17.93
C VAL A 221 35.39 -63.42 -18.13
N THR A 222 34.39 -63.86 -18.87
CA THR A 222 34.35 -65.24 -19.39
C THR A 222 35.26 -65.34 -20.63
N GLY A 223 36.40 -66.02 -20.50
CA GLY A 223 37.24 -66.43 -21.60
C GLY A 223 36.69 -67.67 -22.27
#